data_5f58abf23ac09459943f2e9523900bb4
#
_entry.id   5f58abf23ac09459943f2e9523900bb4
#
_cell.length_a   1.000
_cell.length_b   1.000
_cell.length_c   1.000
_cell.angle_alpha   90.00
_cell.angle_beta   90.00
_cell.angle_gamma   90.00
#
_symmetry.space_group_name_H-M   'P 1'
#
loop_
_entity.id
_entity.type
_entity.pdbx_description
1 polymer ?
#
loop_
_entity_poly.entity_id
_entity_poly.type
_entity_poly.pdbx_seq_one_letter_code
_entity_poly.pdbx_strand_id
1 'polypeptide(L)'
;MKTLYIVRHAKSSWEYEGIADIDRPLKERGIKDAHLISNYLAETIKKPDVFVTSSANRAIHTAIIFCDNFGYPMANLKIKKQLYSFSDGYLVKTIKALDDSFDSAIIFSHDHGINTFVNKYGSKPIAHVPTCGVIGIEFDNEHWKSLKKGKTTLIEFPKNHK
;
A
#
# COMPACT_ATOMS: atom_id res chain seq x y z
N MET A 1 5.87 16.91 9.09
CA MET A 1 5.72 16.33 7.75
C MET A 1 5.28 14.88 7.86
N LYS A 2 4.35 14.47 7.02
CA LYS A 2 3.87 13.09 6.97
C LYS A 2 4.25 12.46 5.63
N THR A 3 4.70 11.22 5.65
CA THR A 3 5.07 10.45 4.45
C THR A 3 4.17 9.22 4.36
N LEU A 4 3.56 9.03 3.20
CA LEU A 4 2.64 7.93 2.96
C LEU A 4 3.11 7.13 1.75
N TYR A 5 3.17 5.80 1.92
CA TYR A 5 3.40 4.87 0.83
C TYR A 5 2.12 4.08 0.61
N ILE A 6 1.62 4.12 -0.62
CA ILE A 6 0.42 3.36 -1.03
C ILE A 6 0.87 2.21 -1.90
N VAL A 7 0.49 1.00 -1.53
CA VAL A 7 0.85 -0.23 -2.25
C VAL A 7 -0.42 -0.91 -2.75
N ARG A 8 -0.50 -1.14 -4.05
CA ARG A 8 -1.50 -2.06 -4.58
C ARG A 8 -1.03 -3.49 -4.32
N HIS A 9 -1.93 -4.36 -3.83
CA HIS A 9 -1.58 -5.75 -3.59
C HIS A 9 -0.90 -6.39 -4.81
N ALA A 10 -0.06 -7.39 -4.57
CA ALA A 10 0.63 -8.12 -5.63
C ALA A 10 -0.34 -8.99 -6.44
N LYS A 11 0.13 -9.54 -7.55
CA LYS A 11 -0.70 -10.30 -8.48
C LYS A 11 -1.36 -11.49 -7.80
N SER A 12 -2.69 -11.57 -7.86
CA SER A 12 -3.49 -12.62 -7.25
C SER A 12 -3.93 -13.66 -8.27
N SER A 13 -4.28 -14.85 -7.75
CA SER A 13 -4.69 -15.99 -8.56
C SER A 13 -6.20 -16.01 -8.79
N TRP A 14 -6.59 -16.49 -9.97
CA TRP A 14 -7.97 -16.80 -10.33
C TRP A 14 -8.20 -18.31 -10.52
N GLU A 15 -7.21 -19.16 -10.11
CA GLU A 15 -7.25 -20.59 -10.36
C GLU A 15 -8.25 -21.36 -9.51
N TYR A 16 -8.67 -20.79 -8.38
CA TYR A 16 -9.50 -21.49 -7.39
C TYR A 16 -10.96 -21.18 -7.62
N GLU A 17 -11.72 -22.15 -8.17
CA GLU A 17 -13.16 -22.01 -8.33
C GLU A 17 -13.87 -22.09 -6.99
N GLY A 18 -14.97 -21.35 -6.84
CA GLY A 18 -15.80 -21.37 -5.64
C GLY A 18 -15.22 -20.64 -4.44
N ILE A 19 -14.04 -20.08 -4.55
CA ILE A 19 -13.45 -19.26 -3.49
C ILE A 19 -14.00 -17.83 -3.54
N ALA A 20 -14.27 -17.25 -2.37
CA ALA A 20 -14.69 -15.86 -2.30
C ALA A 20 -13.56 -14.93 -2.74
N ASP A 21 -13.90 -13.79 -3.35
CA ASP A 21 -12.89 -12.82 -3.80
C ASP A 21 -11.91 -12.42 -2.69
N ILE A 22 -12.42 -12.19 -1.48
CA ILE A 22 -11.62 -11.79 -0.33
C ILE A 22 -10.55 -12.84 0.03
N ASP A 23 -10.78 -14.10 -0.28
CA ASP A 23 -9.90 -15.23 0.07
C ASP A 23 -8.90 -15.57 -1.04
N ARG A 24 -8.97 -14.91 -2.20
CA ARG A 24 -8.08 -15.22 -3.32
C ARG A 24 -6.61 -14.99 -2.92
N PRO A 25 -5.75 -16.02 -3.10
CA PRO A 25 -4.32 -15.91 -2.75
C PRO A 25 -3.52 -15.19 -3.83
N LEU A 26 -2.27 -14.86 -3.49
CA LEU A 26 -1.30 -14.42 -4.48
C LEU A 26 -0.92 -15.59 -5.38
N LYS A 27 -0.65 -15.31 -6.65
CA LYS A 27 0.02 -16.25 -7.53
C LYS A 27 1.54 -16.15 -7.36
N GLU A 28 2.29 -17.11 -7.88
CA GLU A 28 3.75 -17.15 -7.75
C GLU A 28 4.42 -15.86 -8.20
N ARG A 29 4.01 -15.31 -9.36
CA ARG A 29 4.53 -14.03 -9.85
C ARG A 29 4.31 -12.90 -8.85
N GLY A 30 3.15 -12.88 -8.19
CA GLY A 30 2.83 -11.87 -7.18
C GLY A 30 3.74 -11.96 -5.98
N ILE A 31 4.03 -13.17 -5.50
CA ILE A 31 4.96 -13.40 -4.39
C ILE A 31 6.36 -12.90 -4.76
N LYS A 32 6.84 -13.21 -5.96
CA LYS A 32 8.14 -12.75 -6.46
C LYS A 32 8.20 -11.22 -6.55
N ASP A 33 7.16 -10.61 -7.10
CA ASP A 33 7.08 -9.15 -7.22
C ASP A 33 7.08 -8.46 -5.84
N ALA A 34 6.36 -9.04 -4.87
CA ALA A 34 6.33 -8.50 -3.50
C ALA A 34 7.72 -8.53 -2.86
N HIS A 35 8.47 -9.62 -3.02
CA HIS A 35 9.85 -9.69 -2.54
C HIS A 35 10.77 -8.72 -3.28
N LEU A 36 10.65 -8.63 -4.59
CA LEU A 36 11.47 -7.75 -5.43
C LEU A 36 11.32 -6.29 -4.99
N ILE A 37 10.09 -5.80 -4.90
CA ILE A 37 9.82 -4.42 -4.54
C ILE A 37 10.13 -4.13 -3.08
N SER A 38 9.72 -5.00 -2.15
CA SER A 38 9.98 -4.78 -0.73
C SER A 38 11.46 -4.81 -0.38
N ASN A 39 12.23 -5.70 -0.99
CA ASN A 39 13.69 -5.73 -0.79
C ASN A 39 14.35 -4.44 -1.31
N TYR A 40 13.94 -3.99 -2.49
CA TYR A 40 14.45 -2.72 -3.03
C TYR A 40 14.12 -1.54 -2.10
N LEU A 41 12.87 -1.45 -1.66
CA LEU A 41 12.43 -0.34 -0.80
C LEU A 41 13.07 -0.39 0.58
N ALA A 42 13.30 -1.58 1.14
CA ALA A 42 13.96 -1.73 2.44
C ALA A 42 15.37 -1.13 2.44
N GLU A 43 16.02 -1.06 1.27
CA GLU A 43 17.35 -0.47 1.12
C GLU A 43 17.31 1.00 0.72
N THR A 44 16.19 1.51 0.22
CA THR A 44 16.12 2.86 -0.37
C THR A 44 15.28 3.85 0.42
N ILE A 45 14.36 3.39 1.25
CA ILE A 45 13.55 4.26 2.10
C ILE A 45 13.70 3.87 3.57
N LYS A 46 13.42 4.83 4.45
CA LYS A 46 13.33 4.56 5.88
C LYS A 46 12.11 3.66 6.13
N LYS A 47 12.26 2.69 7.03
CA LYS A 47 11.16 1.82 7.43
C LYS A 47 9.97 2.66 7.91
N PRO A 48 8.78 2.50 7.31
CA PRO A 48 7.58 3.20 7.77
C PRO A 48 7.25 2.89 9.23
N ASP A 49 6.69 3.88 9.93
CA ASP A 49 6.35 3.74 11.34
C ASP A 49 5.18 2.78 11.58
N VAL A 50 4.25 2.68 10.63
CA VAL A 50 3.08 1.81 10.74
C VAL A 50 2.76 1.17 9.40
N PHE A 51 2.39 -0.12 9.45
CA PHE A 51 1.93 -0.90 8.30
C PHE A 51 0.46 -1.22 8.48
N VAL A 52 -0.36 -0.88 7.49
CA VAL A 52 -1.82 -1.07 7.52
C VAL A 52 -2.25 -1.77 6.23
N THR A 53 -3.08 -2.79 6.34
CA THR A 53 -3.55 -3.55 5.18
C THR A 53 -5.05 -3.75 5.17
N SER A 54 -5.60 -3.86 3.96
CA SER A 54 -6.94 -4.40 3.73
C SER A 54 -7.04 -5.83 4.28
N SER A 55 -8.24 -6.26 4.57
CA SER A 55 -8.53 -7.61 5.06
C SER A 55 -8.54 -8.70 3.97
N ALA A 56 -8.41 -8.33 2.70
CA ALA A 56 -8.32 -9.32 1.63
C ALA A 56 -7.02 -10.11 1.73
N ASN A 57 -7.09 -11.42 1.50
CA ASN A 57 -5.94 -12.31 1.60
C ASN A 57 -4.75 -11.84 0.76
N ARG A 58 -5.00 -11.42 -0.48
CA ARG A 58 -3.94 -10.93 -1.38
C ARG A 58 -3.23 -9.67 -0.86
N ALA A 59 -3.94 -8.80 -0.16
CA ALA A 59 -3.35 -7.61 0.44
C ALA A 59 -2.57 -7.95 1.72
N ILE A 60 -3.12 -8.81 2.58
CA ILE A 60 -2.45 -9.28 3.80
C ILE A 60 -1.15 -10.00 3.44
N HIS A 61 -1.18 -10.89 2.46
CA HIS A 61 0.01 -11.64 2.04
C HIS A 61 1.10 -10.70 1.52
N THR A 62 0.72 -9.73 0.69
CA THR A 62 1.67 -8.70 0.22
C THR A 62 2.27 -7.95 1.41
N ALA A 63 1.43 -7.52 2.36
CA ALA A 63 1.87 -6.79 3.55
C ALA A 63 2.82 -7.62 4.43
N ILE A 64 2.55 -8.91 4.60
CA ILE A 64 3.40 -9.81 5.37
C ILE A 64 4.80 -9.91 4.76
N ILE A 65 4.89 -10.02 3.44
CA ILE A 65 6.18 -10.06 2.73
C ILE A 65 6.94 -8.75 2.95
N PHE A 66 6.26 -7.61 2.85
CA PHE A 66 6.87 -6.31 3.11
C PHE A 66 7.32 -6.17 4.57
N CYS A 67 6.50 -6.59 5.53
CA CYS A 67 6.88 -6.58 6.95
C CYS A 67 8.17 -7.37 7.19
N ASP A 68 8.25 -8.57 6.63
CA ASP A 68 9.41 -9.44 6.78
C ASP A 68 10.67 -8.79 6.22
N ASN A 69 10.61 -8.27 5.01
CA ASN A 69 11.77 -7.67 4.34
C ASN A 69 12.19 -6.32 4.94
N PHE A 70 11.27 -5.58 5.55
CA PHE A 70 11.58 -4.35 6.27
C PHE A 70 12.01 -4.58 7.73
N GLY A 71 11.85 -5.79 8.24
CA GLY A 71 12.07 -6.05 9.65
C GLY A 71 11.03 -5.40 10.56
N TYR A 72 9.80 -5.23 10.06
CA TYR A 72 8.69 -4.69 10.83
C TYR A 72 7.96 -5.83 11.54
N PRO A 73 7.73 -5.76 12.86
CA PRO A 73 7.08 -6.85 13.59
C PRO A 73 5.69 -7.13 13.04
N MET A 74 5.46 -8.35 12.59
CA MET A 74 4.18 -8.76 12.01
C MET A 74 3.02 -8.61 12.98
N ALA A 75 3.29 -8.75 14.29
CA ALA A 75 2.29 -8.54 15.33
C ALA A 75 1.75 -7.09 15.37
N ASN A 76 2.50 -6.15 14.81
CA ASN A 76 2.09 -4.74 14.76
C ASN A 76 1.37 -4.36 13.46
N LEU A 77 1.26 -5.29 12.51
CA LEU A 77 0.50 -5.07 11.28
C LEU A 77 -0.97 -4.85 11.61
N LYS A 78 -1.52 -3.73 11.14
CA LYS A 78 -2.92 -3.39 11.37
C LYS A 78 -3.77 -3.82 10.17
N ILE A 79 -4.83 -4.58 10.43
CA ILE A 79 -5.78 -5.04 9.39
C ILE A 79 -7.06 -4.22 9.53
N LYS A 80 -7.46 -3.53 8.46
CA LYS A 80 -8.64 -2.66 8.42
C LYS A 80 -9.61 -3.13 7.34
N LYS A 81 -10.76 -3.67 7.74
CA LYS A 81 -11.79 -4.18 6.82
C LYS A 81 -12.28 -3.13 5.83
N GLN A 82 -12.36 -1.86 6.24
CA GLN A 82 -12.81 -0.78 5.37
C GLN A 82 -11.90 -0.53 4.17
N LEU A 83 -10.64 -0.99 4.23
CA LEU A 83 -9.72 -0.88 3.10
C LEU A 83 -10.02 -1.90 1.99
N TYR A 84 -10.85 -2.90 2.26
CA TYR A 84 -11.37 -3.79 1.23
C TYR A 84 -12.51 -3.07 0.51
N SER A 85 -12.14 -2.14 -0.36
CA SER A 85 -13.03 -1.25 -1.09
C SER A 85 -12.39 -0.85 -2.41
N PHE A 86 -13.22 -0.59 -3.40
CA PHE A 86 -12.76 -0.14 -4.73
C PHE A 86 -12.80 1.39 -4.88
N SER A 87 -13.31 2.11 -3.88
CA SER A 87 -13.31 3.57 -3.86
C SER A 87 -12.23 4.11 -2.94
N ASP A 88 -11.88 5.40 -3.11
CA ASP A 88 -10.88 6.05 -2.26
C ASP A 88 -11.42 6.55 -0.91
N GLY A 89 -12.74 6.55 -0.73
CA GLY A 89 -13.36 7.13 0.47
C GLY A 89 -12.88 6.51 1.78
N TYR A 90 -12.87 5.19 1.87
CA TYR A 90 -12.39 4.50 3.07
C TYR A 90 -10.87 4.56 3.20
N LEU A 91 -10.14 4.65 2.09
CA LEU A 91 -8.70 4.86 2.10
C LEU A 91 -8.36 6.21 2.74
N VAL A 92 -9.04 7.28 2.32
CA VAL A 92 -8.88 8.62 2.89
C VAL A 92 -9.23 8.62 4.38
N LYS A 93 -10.35 7.99 4.75
CA LYS A 93 -10.78 7.87 6.15
C LYS A 93 -9.75 7.18 7.02
N THR A 94 -9.20 6.08 6.54
CA THR A 94 -8.19 5.29 7.26
C THR A 94 -6.93 6.10 7.49
N ILE A 95 -6.48 6.83 6.46
CA ILE A 95 -5.29 7.69 6.55
C ILE A 95 -5.52 8.82 7.56
N LYS A 96 -6.65 9.49 7.49
CA LYS A 96 -6.96 10.60 8.40
C LYS A 96 -7.13 10.16 9.86
N ALA A 97 -7.41 8.88 10.09
CA ALA A 97 -7.56 8.31 11.41
C ALA A 97 -6.25 7.80 12.02
N LEU A 98 -5.14 7.86 11.29
CA LEU A 98 -3.84 7.43 11.81
C LEU A 98 -3.42 8.31 12.99
N ASP A 99 -2.76 7.66 13.97
CA ASP A 99 -2.19 8.39 15.12
C ASP A 99 -1.08 9.33 14.65
N ASP A 100 -1.09 10.56 15.15
CA ASP A 100 -0.10 11.57 14.75
C ASP A 100 1.30 11.30 15.28
N SER A 101 1.47 10.34 16.19
CA SER A 101 2.78 9.84 16.61
C SER A 101 3.52 9.13 15.46
N PHE A 102 2.78 8.64 14.46
CA PHE A 102 3.37 8.08 13.24
C PHE A 102 3.65 9.21 12.24
N ASP A 103 4.90 9.34 11.84
CA ASP A 103 5.30 10.30 10.80
C ASP A 103 5.27 9.69 9.41
N SER A 104 5.29 8.36 9.33
CA SER A 104 5.20 7.63 8.08
C SER A 104 4.32 6.41 8.20
N ALA A 105 3.64 6.08 7.10
CA ALA A 105 2.76 4.93 7.01
C ALA A 105 2.88 4.26 5.65
N ILE A 106 2.68 2.94 5.61
CA ILE A 106 2.54 2.19 4.37
C ILE A 106 1.21 1.45 4.40
N ILE A 107 0.41 1.60 3.35
CA ILE A 107 -0.95 1.06 3.29
C ILE A 107 -1.09 0.18 2.06
N PHE A 108 -1.60 -1.03 2.29
CA PHE A 108 -1.82 -2.04 1.25
C PHE A 108 -3.31 -2.12 0.95
N SER A 109 -3.69 -1.82 -0.29
CA SER A 109 -5.09 -1.73 -0.68
C SER A 109 -5.30 -2.12 -2.15
N HIS A 110 -6.37 -1.64 -2.73
CA HIS A 110 -6.91 -2.10 -4.01
C HIS A 110 -7.09 -0.98 -5.02
N ASP A 111 -7.07 -1.34 -6.29
CA ASP A 111 -7.58 -0.50 -7.37
C ASP A 111 -9.15 -0.56 -7.30
N HIS A 112 -9.89 0.45 -7.68
CA HIS A 112 -9.51 1.73 -8.28
C HIS A 112 -9.25 2.84 -7.24
N GLY A 113 -9.51 2.56 -5.96
CA GLY A 113 -9.32 3.53 -4.88
C GLY A 113 -7.91 4.08 -4.83
N ILE A 114 -6.90 3.23 -4.98
CA ILE A 114 -5.49 3.65 -5.03
C ILE A 114 -5.26 4.63 -6.18
N ASN A 115 -5.73 4.29 -7.38
CA ASN A 115 -5.52 5.13 -8.56
C ASN A 115 -6.15 6.51 -8.36
N THR A 116 -7.37 6.55 -7.86
CA THR A 116 -8.08 7.80 -7.56
C THR A 116 -7.32 8.61 -6.51
N PHE A 117 -6.88 7.97 -5.43
CA PHE A 117 -6.19 8.62 -4.33
C PHE A 117 -4.87 9.27 -4.77
N VAL A 118 -4.01 8.52 -5.47
CA VAL A 118 -2.67 9.01 -5.83
C VAL A 118 -2.74 10.16 -6.84
N ASN A 119 -3.77 10.22 -7.68
CA ASN A 119 -3.98 11.33 -8.60
C ASN A 119 -4.62 12.55 -7.92
N LYS A 120 -5.40 12.33 -6.88
CA LYS A 120 -6.07 13.41 -6.13
C LYS A 120 -5.14 14.07 -5.12
N TYR A 121 -4.35 13.30 -4.41
CA TYR A 121 -3.49 13.78 -3.32
C TYR A 121 -2.02 13.89 -3.69
N GLY A 122 -1.57 13.27 -4.75
CA GLY A 122 -0.20 13.40 -5.26
C GLY A 122 -0.06 14.55 -6.24
N SER A 123 1.18 14.84 -6.63
CA SER A 123 1.52 15.94 -7.54
C SER A 123 1.87 15.49 -8.97
N LYS A 124 1.94 14.18 -9.21
CA LYS A 124 2.25 13.63 -10.54
C LYS A 124 1.07 12.80 -11.03
N PRO A 125 0.62 13.01 -12.28
CA PRO A 125 -0.44 12.19 -12.85
C PRO A 125 0.05 10.77 -13.09
N ILE A 126 -0.75 9.78 -12.68
CA ILE A 126 -0.43 8.36 -12.84
C ILE A 126 -1.63 7.71 -13.53
N ALA A 127 -1.43 7.22 -14.74
CA ALA A 127 -2.53 6.61 -15.53
C ALA A 127 -3.05 5.34 -14.85
N HIS A 128 -2.13 4.51 -14.34
CA HIS A 128 -2.47 3.23 -13.73
C HIS A 128 -1.39 2.76 -12.76
N VAL A 129 -1.80 2.40 -11.56
CA VAL A 129 -0.91 1.75 -10.58
C VAL A 129 -1.05 0.24 -10.77
N PRO A 130 0.00 -0.45 -11.25
CA PRO A 130 -0.07 -1.90 -11.44
C PRO A 130 -0.05 -2.64 -10.10
N THR A 131 -0.32 -3.95 -10.14
CA THR A 131 -0.16 -4.80 -8.97
C THR A 131 1.26 -4.69 -8.42
N CYS A 132 1.38 -4.61 -7.10
CA CYS A 132 2.62 -4.36 -6.37
C CYS A 132 3.31 -3.03 -6.72
N GLY A 133 2.60 -2.11 -7.37
CA GLY A 133 3.09 -0.74 -7.56
C GLY A 133 3.04 0.01 -6.24
N VAL A 134 4.05 0.84 -6.01
CA VAL A 134 4.19 1.66 -4.80
C VAL A 134 4.31 3.12 -5.16
N ILE A 135 3.48 3.94 -4.54
CA ILE A 135 3.50 5.40 -4.71
C ILE A 135 3.79 6.04 -3.36
N GLY A 136 4.81 6.86 -3.29
CA GLY A 136 5.14 7.64 -2.10
C GLY A 136 4.70 9.09 -2.27
N ILE A 137 4.07 9.64 -1.24
CA ILE A 137 3.62 11.03 -1.21
C ILE A 137 4.06 11.66 0.10
N GLU A 138 4.69 12.82 0.04
CA GLU A 138 5.02 13.64 1.20
C GLU A 138 3.98 14.73 1.37
N PHE A 139 3.52 14.89 2.61
CA PHE A 139 2.54 15.91 2.97
C PHE A 139 3.19 16.89 3.95
N ASP A 140 3.01 18.17 3.68
CA ASP A 140 3.45 19.25 4.57
C ASP A 140 2.38 19.49 5.65
N ASN A 141 2.09 18.43 6.41
CA ASN A 141 1.10 18.42 7.48
C ASN A 141 1.71 17.81 8.74
N GLU A 142 1.29 18.30 9.89
CA GLU A 142 1.64 17.72 11.20
C GLU A 142 0.62 16.67 11.66
N HIS A 143 -0.60 16.73 11.11
CA HIS A 143 -1.72 15.89 11.50
C HIS A 143 -2.31 15.17 10.29
N TRP A 144 -2.50 13.86 10.40
CA TRP A 144 -3.11 13.05 9.34
C TRP A 144 -4.54 13.51 9.01
N LYS A 145 -5.32 13.92 10.02
CA LYS A 145 -6.69 14.39 9.82
C LYS A 145 -6.81 15.64 8.95
N SER A 146 -5.74 16.42 8.85
CA SER A 146 -5.69 17.67 8.07
C SER A 146 -5.09 17.47 6.68
N LEU A 147 -5.01 16.25 6.20
CA LEU A 147 -4.37 15.90 4.96
C LEU A 147 -4.88 16.72 3.78
N LYS A 148 -3.95 17.31 3.05
CA LYS A 148 -4.19 18.08 1.82
C LYS A 148 -3.35 17.48 0.71
N LYS A 149 -3.48 18.03 -0.50
CA LYS A 149 -2.64 17.60 -1.62
C LYS A 149 -1.16 17.73 -1.25
N GLY A 150 -0.39 16.66 -1.49
CA GLY A 150 1.03 16.58 -1.20
C GLY A 150 1.87 16.50 -2.46
N LYS A 151 3.12 16.06 -2.29
CA LYS A 151 4.10 15.91 -3.36
C LYS A 151 4.40 14.43 -3.58
N THR A 152 4.24 13.93 -4.80
CA THR A 152 4.64 12.57 -5.16
C THR A 152 6.16 12.50 -5.22
N THR A 153 6.75 11.65 -4.39
CA THR A 153 8.21 11.53 -4.25
C THR A 153 8.75 10.19 -4.70
N LEU A 154 7.88 9.18 -4.87
CA LEU A 154 8.31 7.84 -5.24
C LEU A 154 7.26 7.17 -6.11
N ILE A 155 7.71 6.58 -7.21
CA ILE A 155 6.89 5.75 -8.09
C ILE A 155 7.74 4.53 -8.43
N GLU A 156 7.37 3.36 -7.88
CA GLU A 156 8.10 2.12 -8.11
C GLU A 156 7.15 1.02 -8.58
N PHE A 157 7.42 0.49 -9.76
CA PHE A 157 6.63 -0.59 -10.35
C PHE A 157 7.51 -1.82 -10.56
N PRO A 158 6.99 -3.05 -10.37
CA PRO A 158 7.81 -4.25 -10.53
C PRO A 158 8.54 -4.35 -11.87
N LYS A 159 7.88 -3.94 -12.98
CA LYS A 159 8.50 -4.00 -14.32
C LYS A 159 9.82 -3.22 -14.44
N ASN A 160 10.01 -2.20 -13.60
CA ASN A 160 11.22 -1.37 -13.65
C ASN A 160 12.41 -2.03 -12.93
N HIS A 161 12.19 -3.17 -12.29
CA HIS A 161 13.21 -3.90 -11.52
C HIS A 161 13.51 -5.29 -12.07
N LYS A 162 12.96 -5.61 -13.23
CA LYS A 162 13.13 -6.92 -13.87
C LYS A 162 14.19 -6.92 -14.96
#